data_35f1b51934549cf0b760ef9549837fab
#
_entry.id   35f1b51934549cf0b760ef9549837fab
#
_cell.length_a   1.000
_cell.length_b   1.000
_cell.length_c   1.000
_cell.angle_alpha   90.00
_cell.angle_beta   90.00
_cell.angle_gamma   90.00
#
_symmetry.space_group_name_H-M   'P 1'
#
loop_
_entity.id
_entity.type
_entity.pdbx_description
1 polymer ?
#
loop_
_entity_poly.entity_id
_entity_poly.type
_entity_poly.pdbx_seq_one_letter_code
_entity_poly.pdbx_strand_id
1 'polypeptide(L)'
;GQLKEVMDETGEVFHTLQQEIMSIVSYTKELNKIATNTTTLALNASIEAARAGQFGAGFSVVANKVQMLSEDSNQCSARIAEVVAAMETLVQESTKRIEESDQAIQHSIEKLDGFERNFKELTKSFKNLHENIGEQNENIYMVDNSLGNLENKIQDMEESSRKNQDCVSSLTESIDVYKESIQKIIDDNMLINELSD
;
A
#
# COMPACT_ATOMS: atom_id res chain seq x y z
N GLY A 1 -4.45 -17.05 -5.64
CA GLY A 1 -4.98 -16.65 -6.91
C GLY A 1 -4.08 -17.04 -8.08
N GLN A 2 -4.47 -16.67 -9.27
CA GLN A 2 -3.80 -17.00 -10.54
C GLN A 2 -2.29 -16.73 -10.57
N LEU A 3 -1.83 -15.67 -9.93
CA LEU A 3 -0.41 -15.32 -9.95
C LEU A 3 0.45 -16.35 -9.21
N LYS A 4 -0.03 -16.89 -8.09
CA LYS A 4 0.66 -17.95 -7.36
C LYS A 4 0.71 -19.25 -8.17
N GLU A 5 -0.38 -19.62 -8.80
CA GLU A 5 -0.47 -20.79 -9.67
C GLU A 5 0.56 -20.70 -10.81
N VAL A 6 0.66 -19.55 -11.47
CA VAL A 6 1.68 -19.31 -12.53
C VAL A 6 3.11 -19.40 -11.98
N MET A 7 3.37 -18.93 -10.76
CA MET A 7 4.70 -19.05 -10.14
C MET A 7 5.05 -20.50 -9.81
N ASP A 8 4.09 -21.27 -9.26
CA ASP A 8 4.27 -22.68 -8.95
C ASP A 8 4.54 -23.50 -10.24
N GLU A 9 3.75 -23.28 -11.31
CA GLU A 9 3.98 -23.91 -12.63
C GLU A 9 5.35 -23.53 -13.20
N THR A 10 5.76 -22.26 -13.08
CA THR A 10 7.06 -21.81 -13.55
C THR A 10 8.19 -22.50 -12.77
N GLY A 11 8.04 -22.67 -11.46
CA GLY A 11 8.97 -23.40 -10.63
C GLY A 11 9.15 -24.87 -11.06
N GLU A 12 8.06 -25.55 -11.38
CA GLU A 12 8.10 -26.93 -11.91
C GLU A 12 8.83 -27.04 -13.26
N VAL A 13 8.63 -26.05 -14.13
CA VAL A 13 9.34 -26.01 -15.43
C VAL A 13 10.85 -25.86 -15.20
N PHE A 14 11.29 -24.99 -14.30
CA PHE A 14 12.73 -24.82 -14.00
C PHE A 14 13.32 -26.06 -13.31
N HIS A 15 12.55 -26.73 -12.46
CA HIS A 15 13.00 -28.01 -11.87
C HIS A 15 13.20 -29.09 -12.93
N THR A 16 12.27 -29.20 -13.87
CA THR A 16 12.38 -30.13 -15.01
C THR A 16 13.60 -29.78 -15.86
N LEU A 17 13.80 -28.50 -16.18
CA LEU A 17 14.96 -28.04 -16.94
C LEU A 17 16.29 -28.38 -16.25
N GLN A 18 16.37 -28.28 -14.93
CA GLN A 18 17.53 -28.68 -14.16
C GLN A 18 17.85 -30.19 -14.31
N GLN A 19 16.83 -31.05 -14.29
CA GLN A 19 17.00 -32.47 -14.51
C GLN A 19 17.51 -32.80 -15.91
N GLU A 20 16.98 -32.13 -16.94
CA GLU A 20 17.45 -32.26 -18.30
C GLU A 20 18.90 -31.84 -18.51
N ILE A 21 19.30 -30.72 -17.88
CA ILE A 21 20.70 -30.24 -17.86
C ILE A 21 21.61 -31.32 -17.24
N MET A 22 21.24 -31.89 -16.09
CA MET A 22 22.02 -32.96 -15.46
C MET A 22 22.17 -34.19 -16.39
N SER A 23 21.15 -34.52 -17.15
CA SER A 23 21.18 -35.60 -18.13
C SER A 23 22.16 -35.28 -19.27
N ILE A 24 22.16 -34.03 -19.77
CA ILE A 24 23.10 -33.59 -20.82
C ILE A 24 24.54 -33.63 -20.29
N VAL A 25 24.81 -33.23 -19.03
CA VAL A 25 26.11 -33.38 -18.41
C VAL A 25 26.58 -34.83 -18.42
N SER A 26 25.70 -35.77 -18.09
CA SER A 26 26.02 -37.20 -18.09
C SER A 26 26.38 -37.69 -19.47
N TYR A 27 25.55 -37.38 -20.48
CA TYR A 27 25.79 -37.76 -21.87
C TYR A 27 27.08 -37.15 -22.43
N THR A 28 27.38 -35.90 -22.10
CA THR A 28 28.63 -35.24 -22.52
C THR A 28 29.85 -35.93 -21.95
N LYS A 29 29.81 -36.38 -20.69
CA LYS A 29 30.88 -37.15 -20.06
C LYS A 29 31.07 -38.53 -20.78
N GLU A 30 29.97 -39.17 -21.14
CA GLU A 30 30.02 -40.45 -21.87
C GLU A 30 30.59 -40.26 -23.27
N LEU A 31 30.18 -39.22 -24.02
CA LEU A 31 30.75 -38.87 -25.33
C LEU A 31 32.26 -38.61 -25.26
N ASN A 32 32.72 -37.88 -24.24
CA ASN A 32 34.15 -37.64 -24.01
C ASN A 32 34.92 -38.94 -23.77
N LYS A 33 34.34 -39.87 -22.96
CA LYS A 33 34.92 -41.20 -22.76
C LYS A 33 35.00 -42.06 -24.01
N ILE A 34 33.94 -42.01 -24.84
CA ILE A 34 33.91 -42.73 -26.13
C ILE A 34 34.98 -42.15 -27.08
N ALA A 35 35.07 -40.83 -27.18
CA ALA A 35 36.05 -40.18 -28.04
C ALA A 35 37.50 -40.49 -27.55
N THR A 36 37.78 -40.45 -26.26
CA THR A 36 39.07 -40.81 -25.69
C THR A 36 39.45 -42.27 -25.99
N ASN A 37 38.50 -43.19 -25.81
CA ASN A 37 38.72 -44.58 -26.16
C ASN A 37 38.97 -44.77 -27.66
N THR A 38 38.26 -44.04 -28.50
CA THR A 38 38.42 -44.07 -29.97
C THR A 38 39.78 -43.53 -30.36
N THR A 39 40.27 -42.44 -29.72
CA THR A 39 41.65 -41.93 -29.91
C THR A 39 42.67 -43.01 -29.59
N THR A 40 42.51 -43.72 -28.48
CA THR A 40 43.42 -44.78 -28.07
C THR A 40 43.40 -45.99 -29.07
N LEU A 41 42.24 -46.38 -29.55
CA LEU A 41 42.09 -47.41 -30.55
C LEU A 41 42.74 -47.04 -31.89
N ALA A 42 42.55 -45.79 -32.31
CA ALA A 42 43.11 -45.24 -33.54
C ALA A 42 44.66 -45.18 -33.42
N LEU A 43 45.19 -44.78 -32.27
CA LEU A 43 46.62 -44.78 -32.02
C LEU A 43 47.21 -46.22 -32.11
N ASN A 44 46.56 -47.22 -31.49
CA ASN A 44 46.99 -48.62 -31.54
C ASN A 44 46.94 -49.12 -32.97
N ALA A 45 45.86 -48.83 -33.75
CA ALA A 45 45.75 -49.17 -35.16
C ALA A 45 46.85 -48.50 -36.00
N SER A 46 47.23 -47.27 -35.73
CA SER A 46 48.32 -46.54 -36.42
C SER A 46 49.67 -47.20 -36.15
N ILE A 47 49.91 -47.62 -34.91
CA ILE A 47 51.15 -48.34 -34.50
C ILE A 47 51.22 -49.68 -35.26
N GLU A 48 50.18 -50.48 -35.32
CA GLU A 48 50.17 -51.77 -36.00
C GLU A 48 50.24 -51.63 -37.51
N ALA A 49 49.64 -50.59 -38.09
CA ALA A 49 49.81 -50.25 -39.49
C ALA A 49 51.28 -49.87 -39.84
N ALA A 50 51.96 -49.15 -38.98
CA ALA A 50 53.36 -48.84 -39.14
C ALA A 50 54.20 -50.12 -39.07
N ARG A 51 53.84 -51.07 -38.18
CA ARG A 51 54.53 -52.35 -37.99
C ARG A 51 54.43 -53.25 -39.27
N ALA A 52 53.29 -53.18 -39.98
CA ALA A 52 53.07 -53.89 -41.20
C ALA A 52 53.84 -53.34 -42.44
N GLY A 53 54.54 -52.23 -42.31
CA GLY A 53 55.35 -51.60 -43.35
C GLY A 53 54.53 -51.19 -44.56
N GLN A 54 54.98 -51.58 -45.79
CA GLN A 54 54.31 -51.21 -47.04
C GLN A 54 52.86 -51.75 -47.17
N PHE A 55 52.56 -52.83 -46.52
CA PHE A 55 51.22 -53.40 -46.50
C PHE A 55 50.24 -52.71 -45.59
N GLY A 56 50.73 -51.91 -44.61
CA GLY A 56 49.95 -51.14 -43.67
C GLY A 56 49.65 -49.70 -44.11
N ALA A 57 50.21 -49.19 -45.20
CA ALA A 57 50.14 -47.76 -45.56
C ALA A 57 48.70 -47.23 -45.68
N GLY A 58 47.77 -47.99 -46.27
CA GLY A 58 46.34 -47.59 -46.35
C GLY A 58 45.64 -47.59 -45.00
N PHE A 59 45.97 -48.53 -44.10
CA PHE A 59 45.41 -48.59 -42.75
C PHE A 59 45.91 -47.43 -41.86
N SER A 60 47.18 -47.00 -42.03
CA SER A 60 47.73 -45.86 -41.32
C SER A 60 46.96 -44.56 -41.65
N VAL A 61 46.57 -44.30 -42.87
CA VAL A 61 45.78 -43.14 -43.28
C VAL A 61 44.40 -43.16 -42.64
N VAL A 62 43.74 -44.33 -42.58
CA VAL A 62 42.43 -44.48 -41.91
C VAL A 62 42.56 -44.27 -40.40
N ALA A 63 43.56 -44.87 -39.77
CA ALA A 63 43.79 -44.72 -38.30
C ALA A 63 44.05 -43.26 -37.93
N ASN A 64 44.89 -42.54 -38.69
CA ASN A 64 45.14 -41.12 -38.47
C ASN A 64 43.85 -40.30 -38.65
N LYS A 65 43.00 -40.61 -39.64
CA LYS A 65 41.71 -39.92 -39.83
C LYS A 65 40.73 -40.16 -38.72
N VAL A 66 40.67 -41.40 -38.17
CA VAL A 66 39.85 -41.73 -36.98
C VAL A 66 40.37 -41.01 -35.72
N GLN A 67 41.70 -40.91 -35.56
CA GLN A 67 42.28 -40.14 -34.45
C GLN A 67 41.86 -38.67 -34.51
N MET A 68 42.02 -38.00 -35.67
CA MET A 68 41.57 -36.62 -35.83
C MET A 68 40.08 -36.45 -35.51
N LEU A 69 39.21 -37.37 -35.99
CA LEU A 69 37.78 -37.27 -35.75
C LEU A 69 37.44 -37.46 -34.25
N SER A 70 38.19 -38.28 -33.55
CA SER A 70 38.00 -38.45 -32.10
C SER A 70 38.52 -37.27 -31.29
N GLU A 71 39.62 -36.61 -31.73
CA GLU A 71 40.09 -35.32 -31.15
C GLU A 71 39.05 -34.22 -31.36
N ASP A 72 38.49 -34.08 -32.56
CA ASP A 72 37.39 -33.15 -32.85
C ASP A 72 36.15 -33.39 -31.97
N SER A 73 35.82 -34.66 -31.75
CA SER A 73 34.71 -35.09 -30.87
C SER A 73 34.96 -34.70 -29.39
N ASN A 74 36.18 -34.87 -28.93
CA ASN A 74 36.57 -34.40 -27.56
C ASN A 74 36.45 -32.90 -27.44
N GLN A 75 36.90 -32.12 -28.44
CA GLN A 75 36.76 -30.66 -28.41
C GLN A 75 35.28 -30.25 -28.45
N CYS A 76 34.44 -30.91 -29.25
CA CYS A 76 33.01 -30.66 -29.27
C CYS A 76 32.37 -30.92 -27.90
N SER A 77 32.71 -32.08 -27.29
CA SER A 77 32.23 -32.42 -25.92
C SER A 77 32.63 -31.36 -24.87
N ALA A 78 33.87 -30.84 -24.94
CA ALA A 78 34.32 -29.79 -24.04
C ALA A 78 33.49 -28.50 -24.21
N ARG A 79 33.22 -28.09 -25.46
CA ARG A 79 32.37 -26.92 -25.73
C ARG A 79 30.92 -27.11 -25.24
N ILE A 80 30.37 -28.30 -25.39
CA ILE A 80 29.03 -28.62 -24.86
C ILE A 80 29.04 -28.50 -23.34
N ALA A 81 30.10 -29.01 -22.66
CA ALA A 81 30.21 -28.90 -21.22
C ALA A 81 30.25 -27.43 -20.73
N GLU A 82 30.95 -26.54 -21.45
CA GLU A 82 30.98 -25.10 -21.14
C GLU A 82 29.58 -24.47 -21.28
N VAL A 83 28.84 -24.76 -22.35
CA VAL A 83 27.49 -24.25 -22.58
C VAL A 83 26.53 -24.74 -21.48
N VAL A 84 26.64 -26.02 -21.14
CA VAL A 84 25.79 -26.64 -20.09
C VAL A 84 26.07 -26.04 -18.72
N ALA A 85 27.32 -25.75 -18.37
CA ALA A 85 27.66 -25.07 -17.13
C ALA A 85 27.08 -23.65 -17.07
N ALA A 86 27.08 -22.93 -18.19
CA ALA A 86 26.42 -21.61 -18.28
C ALA A 86 24.90 -21.73 -18.11
N MET A 87 24.26 -22.75 -18.71
CA MET A 87 22.83 -23.03 -18.56
C MET A 87 22.47 -23.34 -17.11
N GLU A 88 23.30 -24.16 -16.42
CA GLU A 88 23.09 -24.49 -15.00
C GLU A 88 23.08 -23.22 -14.14
N THR A 89 24.01 -22.30 -14.36
CA THR A 89 24.06 -21.02 -13.66
C THR A 89 22.79 -20.19 -13.91
N LEU A 90 22.35 -20.09 -15.16
CA LEU A 90 21.14 -19.34 -15.52
C LEU A 90 19.87 -19.94 -14.88
N VAL A 91 19.78 -21.27 -14.80
CA VAL A 91 18.66 -21.94 -14.14
C VAL A 91 18.66 -21.68 -12.64
N GLN A 92 19.82 -21.75 -11.99
CA GLN A 92 19.94 -21.43 -10.58
C GLN A 92 19.53 -19.99 -10.27
N GLU A 93 20.02 -19.02 -11.07
CA GLU A 93 19.61 -17.61 -10.91
C GLU A 93 18.11 -17.41 -11.13
N SER A 94 17.54 -18.09 -12.12
CA SER A 94 16.11 -18.01 -12.42
C SER A 94 15.25 -18.58 -11.30
N THR A 95 15.66 -19.72 -10.74
CA THR A 95 14.98 -20.34 -9.58
C THR A 95 14.98 -19.40 -8.38
N LYS A 96 16.13 -18.77 -8.10
CA LYS A 96 16.22 -17.77 -7.03
C LYS A 96 15.29 -16.57 -7.25
N ARG A 97 15.18 -16.07 -8.48
CA ARG A 97 14.28 -14.96 -8.82
C ARG A 97 12.79 -15.34 -8.68
N ILE A 98 12.45 -16.59 -8.93
CA ILE A 98 11.11 -17.12 -8.70
C ILE A 98 10.79 -17.11 -7.20
N GLU A 99 11.71 -17.56 -6.34
CA GLU A 99 11.53 -17.52 -4.89
C GLU A 99 11.37 -16.08 -4.36
N GLU A 100 12.22 -15.15 -4.84
CA GLU A 100 12.12 -13.73 -4.49
C GLU A 100 10.78 -13.13 -4.94
N SER A 101 10.29 -13.53 -6.11
CA SER A 101 8.98 -13.09 -6.64
C SER A 101 7.82 -13.64 -5.81
N ASP A 102 7.88 -14.91 -5.40
CA ASP A 102 6.84 -15.49 -4.52
C ASP A 102 6.76 -14.75 -3.18
N GLN A 103 7.90 -14.44 -2.56
CA GLN A 103 7.95 -13.64 -1.34
C GLN A 103 7.35 -12.24 -1.54
N ALA A 104 7.63 -11.58 -2.66
CA ALA A 104 7.06 -10.27 -2.98
C ALA A 104 5.54 -10.32 -3.19
N ILE A 105 5.04 -11.42 -3.78
CA ILE A 105 3.61 -11.67 -3.95
C ILE A 105 2.93 -11.87 -2.58
N GLN A 106 3.51 -12.70 -1.70
CA GLN A 106 2.97 -12.92 -0.36
C GLN A 106 2.89 -11.60 0.43
N HIS A 107 3.94 -10.80 0.41
CA HIS A 107 3.94 -9.48 1.04
C HIS A 107 2.88 -8.52 0.46
N SER A 108 2.64 -8.60 -0.85
CA SER A 108 1.60 -7.80 -1.52
C SER A 108 0.19 -8.23 -1.08
N ILE A 109 -0.05 -9.53 -0.90
CA ILE A 109 -1.32 -10.07 -0.38
C ILE A 109 -1.57 -9.57 1.04
N GLU A 110 -0.56 -9.62 1.93
CA GLU A 110 -0.68 -9.11 3.31
C GLU A 110 -1.02 -7.62 3.35
N LYS A 111 -0.42 -6.83 2.45
CA LYS A 111 -0.74 -5.39 2.32
C LYS A 111 -2.16 -5.15 1.82
N LEU A 112 -2.65 -5.96 0.89
CA LEU A 112 -4.02 -5.89 0.40
C LEU A 112 -5.04 -6.21 1.49
N ASP A 113 -4.78 -7.21 2.34
CA ASP A 113 -5.62 -7.53 3.49
C ASP A 113 -5.64 -6.38 4.52
N GLY A 114 -4.49 -5.73 4.73
CA GLY A 114 -4.40 -4.52 5.55
C GLY A 114 -5.20 -3.35 4.96
N PHE A 115 -5.13 -3.15 3.65
CA PHE A 115 -5.89 -2.14 2.95
C PHE A 115 -7.40 -2.38 3.05
N GLU A 116 -7.86 -3.63 2.88
CA GLU A 116 -9.28 -3.99 3.01
C GLU A 116 -9.82 -3.68 4.42
N ARG A 117 -9.03 -3.99 5.47
CA ARG A 117 -9.39 -3.65 6.86
C ARG A 117 -9.50 -2.14 7.06
N ASN A 118 -8.52 -1.38 6.61
CA ASN A 118 -8.55 0.08 6.72
C ASN A 118 -9.72 0.69 5.95
N PHE A 119 -10.09 0.13 4.80
CA PHE A 119 -11.23 0.58 4.02
C PHE A 119 -12.56 0.32 4.73
N LYS A 120 -12.70 -0.82 5.43
CA LYS A 120 -13.87 -1.12 6.27
C LYS A 120 -13.99 -0.13 7.45
N GLU A 121 -12.87 0.20 8.11
CA GLU A 121 -12.84 1.19 9.20
C GLU A 121 -13.20 2.59 8.70
N LEU A 122 -12.68 2.98 7.54
CA LEU A 122 -13.00 4.25 6.90
C LEU A 122 -14.50 4.34 6.59
N THR A 123 -15.09 3.29 6.02
CA THR A 123 -16.52 3.23 5.73
C THR A 123 -17.37 3.37 7.01
N LYS A 124 -16.95 2.73 8.11
CA LYS A 124 -17.59 2.87 9.42
C LYS A 124 -17.49 4.31 9.95
N SER A 125 -16.32 4.94 9.79
CA SER A 125 -16.11 6.32 10.21
C SER A 125 -16.98 7.31 9.44
N PHE A 126 -17.14 7.10 8.14
CA PHE A 126 -18.08 7.90 7.32
C PHE A 126 -19.53 7.75 7.76
N LYS A 127 -19.94 6.53 8.14
CA LYS A 127 -21.30 6.32 8.67
C LYS A 127 -21.52 7.09 9.98
N ASN A 128 -20.58 6.99 10.92
CA ASN A 128 -20.64 7.72 12.18
C ASN A 128 -20.65 9.24 11.96
N LEU A 129 -19.84 9.74 10.99
CA LEU A 129 -19.82 11.14 10.64
C LEU A 129 -21.17 11.61 10.09
N HIS A 130 -21.83 10.79 9.28
CA HIS A 130 -23.16 11.09 8.73
C HIS A 130 -24.22 11.17 9.84
N GLU A 131 -24.19 10.24 10.81
CA GLU A 131 -25.06 10.26 11.99
C GLU A 131 -24.84 11.53 12.83
N ASN A 132 -23.58 11.88 13.12
CA ASN A 132 -23.25 13.09 13.86
C ASN A 132 -23.70 14.38 13.15
N ILE A 133 -23.61 14.43 11.83
CA ILE A 133 -24.14 15.58 11.04
C ILE A 133 -25.66 15.69 11.20
N GLY A 134 -26.36 14.55 11.24
CA GLY A 134 -27.81 14.52 11.53
C GLY A 134 -28.14 15.14 12.90
N GLU A 135 -27.45 14.71 13.95
CA GLU A 135 -27.62 15.23 15.31
C GLU A 135 -27.27 16.74 15.41
N GLN A 136 -26.21 17.16 14.72
CA GLN A 136 -25.84 18.58 14.67
C GLN A 136 -26.93 19.43 14.02
N ASN A 137 -27.56 18.97 12.94
CA ASN A 137 -28.65 19.67 12.31
C ASN A 137 -29.85 19.82 13.26
N GLU A 138 -30.21 18.79 14.02
CA GLU A 138 -31.27 18.89 15.04
C GLU A 138 -30.92 19.93 16.11
N ASN A 139 -29.67 19.95 16.58
CA ASN A 139 -29.19 20.95 17.54
C ASN A 139 -29.26 22.37 16.97
N ILE A 140 -28.95 22.57 15.70
CA ILE A 140 -29.07 23.88 15.02
C ILE A 140 -30.54 24.34 15.03
N TYR A 141 -31.51 23.46 14.74
CA TYR A 141 -32.93 23.79 14.80
C TYR A 141 -33.37 24.17 16.24
N MET A 142 -32.85 23.48 17.26
CA MET A 142 -33.16 23.83 18.65
C MET A 142 -32.58 25.19 19.05
N VAL A 143 -31.38 25.52 18.60
CA VAL A 143 -30.76 26.84 18.82
C VAL A 143 -31.55 27.95 18.11
N ASP A 144 -31.97 27.74 16.88
CA ASP A 144 -32.76 28.68 16.10
C ASP A 144 -34.10 28.99 16.79
N ASN A 145 -34.83 27.96 17.27
CA ASN A 145 -36.04 28.14 18.05
C ASN A 145 -35.79 28.89 19.37
N SER A 146 -34.65 28.66 20.02
CA SER A 146 -34.29 29.34 21.27
C SER A 146 -33.99 30.82 21.03
N LEU A 147 -33.35 31.14 19.91
CA LEU A 147 -33.11 32.52 19.48
C LEU A 147 -34.43 33.26 19.20
N GLY A 148 -35.38 32.62 18.50
CA GLY A 148 -36.71 33.20 18.30
C GLY A 148 -37.45 33.48 19.60
N ASN A 149 -37.37 32.59 20.60
CA ASN A 149 -37.94 32.79 21.92
C ASN A 149 -37.25 33.94 22.69
N LEU A 150 -35.93 34.11 22.56
CA LEU A 150 -35.16 35.22 23.13
C LEU A 150 -35.57 36.56 22.51
N GLU A 151 -35.75 36.61 21.19
CA GLU A 151 -36.21 37.80 20.50
C GLU A 151 -37.57 38.28 21.02
N ASN A 152 -38.54 37.40 21.21
CA ASN A 152 -39.83 37.70 21.80
C ASN A 152 -39.68 38.23 23.25
N LYS A 153 -38.85 37.61 24.07
CA LYS A 153 -38.61 38.10 25.45
C LYS A 153 -37.93 39.43 25.51
N ILE A 154 -37.05 39.75 24.56
CA ILE A 154 -36.45 41.10 24.45
C ILE A 154 -37.53 42.13 24.13
N GLN A 155 -38.49 41.85 23.22
CA GLN A 155 -39.61 42.74 22.94
C GLN A 155 -40.47 42.95 24.18
N ASP A 156 -40.82 41.91 24.94
CA ASP A 156 -41.57 42.03 26.19
C ASP A 156 -40.85 42.87 27.24
N MET A 157 -39.55 42.75 27.33
CA MET A 157 -38.70 43.57 28.19
C MET A 157 -38.67 45.04 27.77
N GLU A 158 -38.60 45.32 26.48
CA GLU A 158 -38.66 46.71 25.94
C GLU A 158 -39.99 47.34 26.28
N GLU A 159 -41.13 46.66 26.11
CA GLU A 159 -42.45 47.12 26.44
C GLU A 159 -42.58 47.35 27.96
N SER A 160 -42.11 46.45 28.79
CA SER A 160 -42.08 46.59 30.26
C SER A 160 -41.22 47.75 30.71
N SER A 161 -40.06 47.97 30.08
CA SER A 161 -39.18 49.12 30.36
C SER A 161 -39.86 50.44 30.04
N ARG A 162 -40.58 50.50 28.91
CA ARG A 162 -41.36 51.70 28.55
C ARG A 162 -42.46 52.00 29.57
N LYS A 163 -43.25 50.99 30.00
CA LYS A 163 -44.27 51.13 31.05
C LYS A 163 -43.67 51.60 32.37
N ASN A 164 -42.49 51.10 32.73
CA ASN A 164 -41.79 51.58 33.94
C ASN A 164 -41.36 53.05 33.82
N GLN A 165 -40.91 53.46 32.61
CA GLN A 165 -40.50 54.84 32.37
C GLN A 165 -41.71 55.81 32.46
N ASP A 166 -42.87 55.41 31.94
CA ASP A 166 -44.14 56.16 32.06
C ASP A 166 -44.60 56.27 33.53
N CYS A 167 -44.47 55.14 34.30
CA CYS A 167 -44.80 55.12 35.71
C CYS A 167 -43.86 56.05 36.54
N VAL A 168 -42.55 56.04 36.27
CA VAL A 168 -41.57 56.95 36.93
C VAL A 168 -41.87 58.39 36.59
N SER A 169 -42.27 58.71 35.35
CA SER A 169 -42.66 60.07 34.94
C SER A 169 -43.90 60.54 35.72
N SER A 170 -44.95 59.71 35.82
CA SER A 170 -46.17 60.02 36.59
C SER A 170 -45.89 60.19 38.09
N LEU A 171 -45.00 59.39 38.65
CA LEU A 171 -44.56 59.56 40.06
C LEU A 171 -43.85 60.86 40.24
N THR A 172 -42.97 61.29 39.35
CA THR A 172 -42.28 62.54 39.37
C THR A 172 -43.25 63.74 39.38
N GLU A 173 -44.22 63.68 38.49
CA GLU A 173 -45.29 64.67 38.37
C GLU A 173 -46.10 64.76 39.70
N SER A 174 -46.47 63.61 40.26
CA SER A 174 -47.18 63.55 41.55
C SER A 174 -46.35 64.13 42.71
N ILE A 175 -45.05 63.89 42.74
CA ILE A 175 -44.15 64.45 43.74
C ILE A 175 -44.08 65.99 43.65
N ASP A 176 -44.06 66.54 42.42
CA ASP A 176 -44.06 67.96 42.20
C ASP A 176 -45.39 68.60 42.67
N VAL A 177 -46.54 67.99 42.41
CA VAL A 177 -47.82 68.47 42.96
C VAL A 177 -47.85 68.41 44.50
N TYR A 178 -47.33 67.38 45.13
CA TYR A 178 -47.23 67.30 46.58
C TYR A 178 -46.30 68.40 47.18
N LYS A 179 -45.21 68.63 46.46
CA LYS A 179 -44.27 69.74 46.87
C LYS A 179 -44.92 71.13 46.87
N GLU A 180 -45.67 71.41 45.79
CA GLU A 180 -46.46 72.66 45.70
C GLU A 180 -47.51 72.75 46.80
N SER A 181 -48.23 71.65 47.09
CA SER A 181 -49.24 71.55 48.10
C SER A 181 -48.63 71.78 49.51
N ILE A 182 -47.47 71.22 49.81
CA ILE A 182 -46.74 71.39 51.06
C ILE A 182 -46.26 72.85 51.16
N GLN A 183 -45.74 73.43 50.09
CA GLN A 183 -45.32 74.88 50.13
C GLN A 183 -46.49 75.81 50.45
N LYS A 184 -47.66 75.55 49.82
CA LYS A 184 -48.88 76.33 50.12
C LYS A 184 -49.34 76.18 51.56
N ILE A 185 -49.29 75.00 52.17
CA ILE A 185 -49.58 74.83 53.59
C ILE A 185 -48.62 75.56 54.48
N ILE A 186 -47.32 75.62 54.10
CA ILE A 186 -46.32 76.39 54.86
C ILE A 186 -46.63 77.88 54.80
N ASP A 187 -46.89 78.38 53.57
CA ASP A 187 -47.24 79.78 53.33
C ASP A 187 -48.53 80.21 54.12
N ASP A 188 -49.60 79.35 54.03
CA ASP A 188 -50.85 79.59 54.82
C ASP A 188 -50.62 79.58 56.34
N ASN A 189 -49.79 78.69 56.87
CA ASN A 189 -49.42 78.67 58.30
C ASN A 189 -48.59 79.91 58.76
N MET A 190 -47.72 80.42 57.89
CA MET A 190 -46.97 81.64 58.11
C MET A 190 -47.97 82.84 58.21
N LEU A 191 -48.91 82.90 57.30
CA LEU A 191 -49.93 83.94 57.30
C LEU A 191 -50.84 83.91 58.57
N ILE A 192 -51.21 82.69 59.03
CA ILE A 192 -51.98 82.51 60.26
C ILE A 192 -51.17 82.98 61.47
N ASN A 193 -49.85 82.74 61.58
CA ASN A 193 -49.01 83.22 62.67
C ASN A 193 -48.85 84.76 62.66
N GLU A 194 -48.72 85.38 61.43
CA GLU A 194 -48.68 86.85 61.34
C GLU A 194 -49.98 87.51 61.68
N LEU A 195 -51.13 86.87 61.64
CA LEU A 195 -52.46 87.36 62.00
C LEU A 195 -52.80 87.13 63.50
N SER A 196 -51.98 86.33 64.20
CA SER A 196 -52.15 85.96 65.64
C SER A 196 -51.38 86.79 66.63
N ASP A 197 -50.42 87.58 66.09
CA ASP A 197 -49.63 88.58 66.82
C ASP A 197 -50.21 90.02 66.67
#